data_4ff6ce59f6603aa7dc5bb420cf72302b
#
_entry.id   4ff6ce59f6603aa7dc5bb420cf72302b
#
_cell.length_a   1.000
_cell.length_b   1.000
_cell.length_c   1.000
_cell.angle_alpha   90.00
_cell.angle_beta   90.00
_cell.angle_gamma   90.00
#
_symmetry.space_group_name_H-M   'P 1'
#
loop_
_entity.id
_entity.type
_entity.pdbx_description
1 polymer ?
#
loop_
_entity_poly.entity_id
_entity_poly.type
_entity_poly.pdbx_seq_one_letter_code
_entity_poly.pdbx_strand_id
1 'polypeptide(L)'
;MKENGWLHKKRIPHGITKTTTEAQEQENLLKRDFSARRPLEKFLTDITEVQCADGKLYVSPIMDCFSGEIVALEMRDNMKKELCIDTVRQLKQRYPVLKGALFHSDRGSQYTSAAFRAELSRCGMIQSLSGTGHCFDNARMESFFATLKKEKIYQIAAYKLPREQVKTIIFRYIFIYYNRVRVYTRNPLGLPPAR
;
A
#
# COMPACT_ATOMS: atom_id res chain seq x y z
N MET A 1 -14.95 4.79 -41.51
CA MET A 1 -13.89 4.53 -40.54
C MET A 1 -13.37 3.10 -40.54
N LYS A 2 -14.18 2.05 -40.85
CA LYS A 2 -13.69 0.66 -41.00
C LYS A 2 -12.85 0.44 -42.27
N GLU A 3 -13.13 1.17 -43.33
CA GLU A 3 -12.45 1.02 -44.64
C GLU A 3 -11.06 1.62 -44.73
N ASN A 4 -10.70 2.53 -43.79
CA ASN A 4 -9.41 3.26 -43.84
C ASN A 4 -8.41 2.80 -42.74
N GLY A 5 -8.64 1.68 -42.07
CA GLY A 5 -7.68 1.10 -41.11
C GLY A 5 -7.40 1.95 -39.86
N TRP A 6 -8.19 2.99 -39.57
CA TRP A 6 -7.96 3.97 -38.48
C TRP A 6 -8.54 3.53 -37.14
N LEU A 7 -8.99 2.27 -37.00
CA LEU A 7 -9.37 1.73 -35.70
C LEU A 7 -8.13 1.17 -35.00
N HIS A 8 -7.69 1.83 -33.98
CA HIS A 8 -6.71 1.25 -33.06
C HIS A 8 -7.18 -0.12 -32.60
N LYS A 9 -6.36 -1.17 -32.83
CA LYS A 9 -6.60 -2.50 -32.23
C LYS A 9 -6.74 -2.30 -30.72
N LYS A 10 -7.90 -2.66 -30.16
CA LYS A 10 -8.09 -2.70 -28.71
C LYS A 10 -6.94 -3.51 -28.13
N ARG A 11 -6.07 -2.88 -27.32
CA ARG A 11 -5.08 -3.63 -26.54
C ARG A 11 -5.87 -4.56 -25.63
N ILE A 12 -5.68 -5.86 -25.82
CA ILE A 12 -6.16 -6.85 -24.86
C ILE A 12 -5.38 -6.58 -23.57
N PRO A 13 -6.05 -6.32 -22.44
CA PRO A 13 -5.33 -6.12 -21.18
C PRO A 13 -4.50 -7.37 -20.89
N HIS A 14 -3.18 -7.27 -20.91
CA HIS A 14 -2.32 -8.34 -20.45
C HIS A 14 -2.45 -8.44 -18.93
N GLY A 15 -2.98 -9.59 -18.48
CA GLY A 15 -2.71 -10.09 -17.14
C GLY A 15 -3.64 -9.59 -16.05
N ILE A 16 -4.90 -10.05 -16.04
CA ILE A 16 -5.50 -10.39 -14.76
C ILE A 16 -4.80 -11.69 -14.32
N THR A 17 -3.95 -11.62 -13.33
CA THR A 17 -3.31 -12.79 -12.71
C THR A 17 -4.42 -13.78 -12.38
N LYS A 18 -4.40 -14.99 -12.98
CA LYS A 18 -5.36 -16.04 -12.63
C LYS A 18 -5.14 -16.37 -11.16
N THR A 19 -6.10 -15.99 -10.34
CA THR A 19 -6.08 -16.24 -8.90
C THR A 19 -6.21 -17.73 -8.67
N THR A 20 -5.40 -18.30 -7.79
CA THR A 20 -5.60 -19.67 -7.28
C THR A 20 -6.97 -19.76 -6.60
N THR A 21 -7.62 -20.92 -6.66
CA THR A 21 -8.96 -21.17 -6.09
C THR A 21 -9.08 -20.70 -4.63
N GLU A 22 -8.02 -20.90 -3.83
CA GLU A 22 -7.93 -20.45 -2.43
C GLU A 22 -7.95 -18.93 -2.23
N ALA A 23 -7.45 -18.15 -3.21
CA ALA A 23 -7.47 -16.68 -3.15
C ALA A 23 -8.82 -16.11 -3.61
N GLN A 24 -9.68 -16.90 -4.25
CA GLN A 24 -11.05 -16.52 -4.62
C GLN A 24 -12.00 -16.52 -3.42
N GLU A 25 -11.71 -17.32 -2.38
CA GLU A 25 -12.54 -17.45 -1.19
C GLU A 25 -12.36 -16.29 -0.18
N GLN A 26 -11.31 -15.48 -0.31
CA GLN A 26 -11.12 -14.33 0.57
C GLN A 26 -11.95 -13.14 0.10
N GLU A 27 -12.98 -12.82 0.86
CA GLU A 27 -13.91 -11.74 0.57
C GLU A 27 -13.31 -10.36 0.86
N ASN A 28 -13.86 -9.35 0.17
CA ASN A 28 -13.67 -7.95 0.52
C ASN A 28 -14.43 -7.60 1.80
N LEU A 29 -13.81 -7.85 2.94
CA LEU A 29 -14.41 -7.55 4.25
C LEU A 29 -14.43 -6.05 4.54
N LEU A 30 -13.55 -5.28 3.92
CA LEU A 30 -13.49 -3.83 4.09
C LEU A 30 -14.72 -3.12 3.47
N LYS A 31 -15.20 -3.59 2.30
CA LYS A 31 -16.37 -3.06 1.57
C LYS A 31 -16.36 -1.53 1.41
N ARG A 32 -15.15 -0.94 1.21
CA ARG A 32 -14.92 0.51 1.15
C ARG A 32 -15.25 1.29 2.43
N ASP A 33 -15.54 0.60 3.52
CA ASP A 33 -15.68 1.25 4.82
C ASP A 33 -14.30 1.42 5.47
N PHE A 34 -13.67 2.55 5.17
CA PHE A 34 -12.39 2.95 5.73
C PHE A 34 -12.50 3.58 7.12
N SER A 35 -13.68 3.64 7.71
CA SER A 35 -13.84 4.13 9.08
C SER A 35 -13.30 3.10 10.07
N ALA A 36 -12.66 3.56 11.14
CA ALA A 36 -12.24 2.76 12.27
C ALA A 36 -12.64 3.47 13.56
N ARG A 37 -13.03 2.72 14.58
CA ARG A 37 -13.47 3.27 15.86
C ARG A 37 -12.30 3.58 16.80
N ARG A 38 -11.18 2.90 16.57
CA ARG A 38 -9.96 3.01 17.39
C ARG A 38 -8.72 2.80 16.52
N PRO A 39 -7.55 3.26 16.99
CA PRO A 39 -6.28 2.96 16.33
C PRO A 39 -6.05 1.45 16.18
N LEU A 40 -5.36 1.05 15.10
CA LEU A 40 -4.91 -0.31 14.83
C LEU A 40 -6.06 -1.33 14.63
N GLU A 41 -7.27 -0.89 14.34
CA GLU A 41 -8.43 -1.74 14.06
C GLU A 41 -8.47 -2.22 12.61
N LYS A 42 -8.13 -1.33 11.67
CA LYS A 42 -8.10 -1.62 10.24
C LYS A 42 -6.84 -1.05 9.61
N PHE A 43 -6.18 -1.85 8.80
CA PHE A 43 -4.99 -1.46 8.05
C PHE A 43 -5.21 -1.55 6.56
N LEU A 44 -4.57 -0.64 5.83
CA LEU A 44 -4.46 -0.68 4.37
C LEU A 44 -2.99 -0.80 3.98
N THR A 45 -2.73 -1.55 2.93
CA THR A 45 -1.40 -1.65 2.32
C THR A 45 -1.50 -1.75 0.80
N ASP A 46 -0.43 -1.34 0.15
CA ASP A 46 -0.23 -1.49 -1.29
C ASP A 46 1.26 -1.26 -1.59
N ILE A 47 1.69 -1.57 -2.81
CA ILE A 47 3.07 -1.35 -3.24
C ILE A 47 3.09 -0.28 -4.33
N THR A 48 3.99 0.70 -4.19
CA THR A 48 4.30 1.61 -5.29
C THR A 48 5.75 1.50 -5.69
N GLU A 49 6.06 1.81 -6.96
CA GLU A 49 7.43 1.89 -7.45
C GLU A 49 7.88 3.34 -7.65
N VAL A 50 9.16 3.57 -7.43
CA VAL A 50 9.87 4.82 -7.66
C VAL A 50 11.10 4.53 -8.53
N GLN A 51 11.22 5.23 -9.66
CA GLN A 51 12.42 5.12 -10.49
C GLN A 51 13.56 5.89 -9.85
N CYS A 52 14.71 5.24 -9.65
CA CYS A 52 15.96 5.81 -9.13
C CYS A 52 17.06 5.69 -10.19
N ALA A 53 18.20 6.33 -9.97
CA ALA A 53 19.34 6.31 -10.90
C ALA A 53 19.91 4.89 -11.10
N ASP A 54 19.89 4.08 -10.04
CA ASP A 54 20.43 2.71 -9.98
C ASP A 54 19.35 1.63 -10.05
N GLY A 55 18.15 1.97 -10.54
CA GLY A 55 17.04 1.03 -10.76
C GLY A 55 15.77 1.39 -10.00
N LYS A 56 14.85 0.43 -9.90
CA LYS A 56 13.57 0.62 -9.24
C LYS A 56 13.68 0.46 -7.72
N LEU A 57 12.94 1.27 -7.01
CA LEU A 57 12.69 1.15 -5.57
C LEU A 57 11.21 0.85 -5.35
N TYR A 58 10.90 -0.24 -4.68
CA TYR A 58 9.55 -0.63 -4.29
C TYR A 58 9.29 -0.24 -2.85
N VAL A 59 8.14 0.42 -2.63
CA VAL A 59 7.78 1.03 -1.35
C VAL A 59 6.48 0.39 -0.88
N SER A 60 6.50 -0.25 0.29
CA SER A 60 5.37 -0.97 0.90
C SER A 60 5.04 -0.37 2.27
N PRO A 61 4.16 0.62 2.35
CA PRO A 61 3.67 1.16 3.61
C PRO A 61 2.46 0.39 4.13
N ILE A 62 2.25 0.45 5.44
CA ILE A 62 0.98 0.09 6.08
C ILE A 62 0.38 1.35 6.70
N MET A 63 -0.88 1.64 6.34
CA MET A 63 -1.65 2.78 6.86
C MET A 63 -2.67 2.30 7.89
N ASP A 64 -2.73 2.96 9.04
CA ASP A 64 -3.86 2.84 9.98
C ASP A 64 -5.07 3.63 9.46
N CYS A 65 -6.22 2.97 9.34
CA CYS A 65 -7.44 3.61 8.87
C CYS A 65 -7.99 4.65 9.85
N PHE A 66 -7.72 4.54 11.14
CA PHE A 66 -8.25 5.45 12.15
C PHE A 66 -7.76 6.88 11.93
N SER A 67 -6.46 7.06 11.85
CA SER A 67 -5.83 8.39 11.75
C SER A 67 -5.25 8.69 10.37
N GLY A 68 -5.02 7.68 9.52
CA GLY A 68 -4.27 7.79 8.28
C GLY A 68 -2.74 7.74 8.49
N GLU A 69 -2.27 7.43 9.70
CA GLU A 69 -0.86 7.29 10.00
C GLU A 69 -0.24 6.12 9.21
N ILE A 70 0.95 6.34 8.67
CA ILE A 70 1.78 5.24 8.16
C ILE A 70 2.54 4.63 9.34
N VAL A 71 2.13 3.44 9.73
CA VAL A 71 2.59 2.75 10.94
C VAL A 71 3.75 1.79 10.72
N ALA A 72 3.97 1.36 9.46
CA ALA A 72 5.12 0.55 9.06
C ALA A 72 5.50 0.87 7.62
N LEU A 73 6.76 0.64 7.25
CA LEU A 73 7.31 0.94 5.93
C LEU A 73 8.52 0.08 5.63
N GLU A 74 8.45 -0.71 4.57
CA GLU A 74 9.60 -1.38 3.98
C GLU A 74 9.85 -0.89 2.56
N MET A 75 11.14 -0.89 2.17
CA MET A 75 11.59 -0.44 0.85
C MET A 75 12.69 -1.34 0.32
N ARG A 76 12.48 -1.93 -0.87
CA ARG A 76 13.43 -2.87 -1.50
C ARG A 76 13.64 -2.58 -2.99
N ASP A 77 14.67 -3.18 -3.54
CA ASP A 77 14.98 -3.16 -4.98
C ASP A 77 14.20 -4.19 -5.80
N ASN A 78 13.38 -4.99 -5.13
CA ASN A 78 12.56 -6.01 -5.77
C ASN A 78 11.16 -6.07 -5.11
N MET A 79 10.16 -6.52 -5.90
CA MET A 79 8.76 -6.62 -5.47
C MET A 79 8.40 -8.07 -5.13
N LYS A 80 9.24 -8.75 -4.36
CA LYS A 80 8.95 -10.11 -3.87
C LYS A 80 8.05 -10.07 -2.64
N LYS A 81 7.43 -11.21 -2.30
CA LYS A 81 6.55 -11.36 -1.13
C LYS A 81 7.20 -10.95 0.20
N GLU A 82 8.52 -11.10 0.30
CA GLU A 82 9.33 -10.75 1.47
C GLU A 82 9.21 -9.25 1.80
N LEU A 83 9.03 -8.38 0.80
CA LEU A 83 8.78 -6.95 1.02
C LEU A 83 7.54 -6.74 1.92
N CYS A 84 6.40 -7.37 1.57
CA CYS A 84 5.16 -7.24 2.32
C CYS A 84 5.22 -7.96 3.68
N ILE A 85 5.85 -9.13 3.73
CA ILE A 85 6.02 -9.92 4.96
C ILE A 85 6.81 -9.13 5.99
N ASP A 86 7.92 -8.52 5.58
CA ASP A 86 8.76 -7.77 6.52
C ASP A 86 8.12 -6.45 6.93
N THR A 87 7.27 -5.84 6.09
CA THR A 87 6.44 -4.70 6.52
C THR A 87 5.47 -5.11 7.64
N VAL A 88 4.85 -6.30 7.54
CA VAL A 88 3.97 -6.84 8.59
C VAL A 88 4.76 -7.16 9.87
N ARG A 89 5.95 -7.72 9.75
CA ARG A 89 6.83 -7.99 10.90
C ARG A 89 7.24 -6.71 11.62
N GLN A 90 7.59 -5.67 10.89
CA GLN A 90 7.88 -4.35 11.45
C GLN A 90 6.67 -3.78 12.20
N LEU A 91 5.45 -3.91 11.62
CA LEU A 91 4.22 -3.52 12.29
C LEU A 91 4.04 -4.29 13.61
N LYS A 92 4.20 -5.62 13.58
CA LYS A 92 4.05 -6.49 14.77
C LYS A 92 5.09 -6.20 15.85
N GLN A 93 6.31 -5.88 15.46
CA GLN A 93 7.37 -5.50 16.40
C GLN A 93 7.03 -4.19 17.11
N ARG A 94 6.50 -3.20 16.38
CA ARG A 94 6.12 -1.90 16.93
C ARG A 94 4.82 -1.97 17.77
N TYR A 95 3.87 -2.82 17.34
CA TYR A 95 2.56 -2.97 17.97
C TYR A 95 2.29 -4.45 18.26
N PRO A 96 2.63 -4.95 19.44
CA PRO A 96 2.53 -6.39 19.75
C PRO A 96 1.12 -6.95 19.76
N VAL A 97 0.09 -6.12 19.96
CA VAL A 97 -1.32 -6.57 20.03
C VAL A 97 -2.08 -6.15 18.77
N LEU A 98 -2.21 -7.09 17.82
CA LEU A 98 -2.91 -6.89 16.54
C LEU A 98 -4.04 -7.89 16.31
N LYS A 99 -4.36 -8.70 17.33
CA LYS A 99 -5.38 -9.75 17.21
C LYS A 99 -6.75 -9.17 16.83
N GLY A 100 -7.32 -9.73 15.74
CA GLY A 100 -8.63 -9.32 15.22
C GLY A 100 -8.62 -8.08 14.34
N ALA A 101 -7.46 -7.41 14.14
CA ALA A 101 -7.36 -6.29 13.23
C ALA A 101 -7.56 -6.73 11.77
N LEU A 102 -8.31 -5.93 11.00
CA LEU A 102 -8.52 -6.17 9.58
C LEU A 102 -7.34 -5.64 8.77
N PHE A 103 -6.77 -6.48 7.91
CA PHE A 103 -5.64 -6.13 7.04
C PHE A 103 -6.06 -6.22 5.57
N HIS A 104 -6.22 -5.08 4.91
CA HIS A 104 -6.73 -5.00 3.55
C HIS A 104 -5.63 -4.64 2.55
N SER A 105 -5.62 -5.37 1.42
CA SER A 105 -4.73 -5.13 0.28
C SER A 105 -5.43 -5.40 -1.05
N ASP A 106 -4.75 -5.13 -2.14
CA ASP A 106 -5.13 -5.65 -3.46
C ASP A 106 -4.89 -7.17 -3.56
N ARG A 107 -5.17 -7.75 -4.75
CA ARG A 107 -4.95 -9.18 -5.06
C ARG A 107 -3.59 -9.45 -5.67
N GLY A 108 -2.60 -8.62 -5.44
CA GLY A 108 -1.23 -8.87 -5.89
C GLY A 108 -0.69 -10.21 -5.41
N SER A 109 0.16 -10.86 -6.21
CA SER A 109 0.74 -12.17 -5.89
C SER A 109 1.51 -12.19 -4.57
N GLN A 110 2.02 -11.05 -4.14
CA GLN A 110 2.71 -10.86 -2.86
C GLN A 110 1.74 -11.12 -1.69
N TYR A 111 0.54 -10.54 -1.76
CA TYR A 111 -0.49 -10.61 -0.71
C TYR A 111 -1.29 -11.91 -0.72
N THR A 112 -1.42 -12.55 -1.90
CA THR A 112 -2.12 -13.84 -2.04
C THR A 112 -1.22 -15.06 -1.79
N SER A 113 0.07 -14.87 -1.54
CA SER A 113 1.02 -15.94 -1.26
C SER A 113 0.70 -16.65 0.07
N ALA A 114 0.88 -17.98 0.12
CA ALA A 114 0.70 -18.75 1.36
C ALA A 114 1.57 -18.24 2.51
N ALA A 115 2.81 -17.81 2.22
CA ALA A 115 3.72 -17.26 3.22
C ALA A 115 3.21 -15.95 3.84
N PHE A 116 2.61 -15.08 3.04
CA PHE A 116 2.03 -13.82 3.54
C PHE A 116 0.79 -14.10 4.40
N ARG A 117 -0.10 -15.01 3.95
CA ARG A 117 -1.27 -15.43 4.74
C ARG A 117 -0.87 -16.02 6.10
N ALA A 118 0.14 -16.89 6.09
CA ALA A 118 0.67 -17.48 7.34
C ALA A 118 1.21 -16.42 8.29
N GLU A 119 1.90 -15.38 7.77
CA GLU A 119 2.40 -14.27 8.59
C GLU A 119 1.27 -13.44 9.21
N LEU A 120 0.22 -13.11 8.45
CA LEU A 120 -0.96 -12.42 9.00
C LEU A 120 -1.66 -13.25 10.08
N SER A 121 -1.85 -14.56 9.84
CA SER A 121 -2.43 -15.47 10.81
C SER A 121 -1.60 -15.54 12.09
N ARG A 122 -0.26 -15.62 11.97
CA ARG A 122 0.66 -15.59 13.13
C ARG A 122 0.53 -14.31 13.95
N CYS A 123 0.23 -13.19 13.30
CA CYS A 123 -0.05 -11.92 13.97
C CYS A 123 -1.47 -11.82 14.53
N GLY A 124 -2.35 -12.78 14.21
CA GLY A 124 -3.77 -12.80 14.61
C GLY A 124 -4.63 -11.79 13.84
N MET A 125 -4.16 -11.30 12.69
CA MET A 125 -4.89 -10.37 11.83
C MET A 125 -5.79 -11.11 10.84
N ILE A 126 -6.86 -10.46 10.41
CA ILE A 126 -7.85 -10.96 9.45
C ILE A 126 -7.54 -10.35 8.09
N GLN A 127 -7.25 -11.18 7.09
CA GLN A 127 -6.99 -10.70 5.73
C GLN A 127 -8.29 -10.32 5.03
N SER A 128 -8.25 -9.20 4.30
CA SER A 128 -9.29 -8.74 3.37
C SER A 128 -8.64 -8.38 2.05
N LEU A 129 -9.23 -8.79 0.92
CA LEU A 129 -8.71 -8.51 -0.42
C LEU A 129 -9.72 -7.68 -1.21
N SER A 130 -9.22 -6.71 -1.99
CA SER A 130 -10.05 -5.95 -2.94
C SER A 130 -10.80 -6.87 -3.89
N GLY A 131 -11.98 -6.46 -4.32
CA GLY A 131 -12.73 -7.15 -5.40
C GLY A 131 -11.93 -7.16 -6.70
N THR A 132 -12.09 -8.21 -7.50
CA THR A 132 -11.44 -8.29 -8.83
C THR A 132 -11.90 -7.12 -9.72
N GLY A 133 -10.96 -6.29 -10.18
CA GLY A 133 -11.26 -5.11 -11.01
C GLY A 133 -11.78 -3.89 -10.26
N HIS A 134 -11.83 -3.91 -8.92
CA HIS A 134 -12.31 -2.81 -8.09
C HIS A 134 -11.14 -2.02 -7.46
N CYS A 135 -10.49 -1.14 -8.25
CA CYS A 135 -9.38 -0.29 -7.77
C CYS A 135 -9.80 0.62 -6.60
N PHE A 136 -11.05 1.09 -6.57
CA PHE A 136 -11.55 1.96 -5.50
C PHE A 136 -11.58 1.32 -4.10
N ASP A 137 -11.41 0.00 -4.01
CA ASP A 137 -11.39 -0.69 -2.72
C ASP A 137 -10.13 -0.35 -1.91
N ASN A 138 -9.08 0.23 -2.54
CA ASN A 138 -7.87 0.72 -1.88
C ASN A 138 -7.61 2.22 -2.09
N ALA A 139 -8.67 2.99 -2.33
CA ALA A 139 -8.59 4.41 -2.72
C ALA A 139 -7.79 5.30 -1.74
N ARG A 140 -7.75 4.97 -0.43
CA ARG A 140 -6.94 5.72 0.54
C ARG A 140 -5.44 5.53 0.32
N MET A 141 -4.99 4.32 -0.05
CA MET A 141 -3.59 4.07 -0.38
C MET A 141 -3.21 4.73 -1.71
N GLU A 142 -4.10 4.68 -2.71
CA GLU A 142 -3.89 5.41 -3.97
C GLU A 142 -3.73 6.91 -3.73
N SER A 143 -4.59 7.50 -2.89
CA SER A 143 -4.52 8.91 -2.48
C SER A 143 -3.21 9.24 -1.75
N PHE A 144 -2.76 8.37 -0.85
CA PHE A 144 -1.47 8.51 -0.17
C PHE A 144 -0.30 8.48 -1.14
N PHE A 145 -0.29 7.54 -2.09
CA PHE A 145 0.79 7.46 -3.08
C PHE A 145 0.80 8.65 -4.03
N ALA A 146 -0.37 9.14 -4.43
CA ALA A 146 -0.46 10.37 -5.22
C ALA A 146 0.13 11.56 -4.46
N THR A 147 -0.16 11.67 -3.16
CA THR A 147 0.39 12.70 -2.27
C THR A 147 1.92 12.58 -2.15
N LEU A 148 2.43 11.39 -1.83
CA LEU A 148 3.88 11.13 -1.72
C LEU A 148 4.62 11.48 -3.03
N LYS A 149 4.07 11.04 -4.16
CA LYS A 149 4.67 11.31 -5.47
C LYS A 149 4.67 12.80 -5.79
N LYS A 150 3.54 13.48 -5.63
CA LYS A 150 3.37 14.89 -5.95
C LYS A 150 4.17 15.81 -5.02
N GLU A 151 4.10 15.56 -3.71
CA GLU A 151 4.70 16.44 -2.71
C GLU A 151 6.20 16.18 -2.50
N LYS A 152 6.70 14.97 -2.87
CA LYS A 152 8.11 14.64 -2.62
C LYS A 152 8.84 14.04 -3.82
N ILE A 153 8.38 12.93 -4.39
CA ILE A 153 9.18 12.17 -5.36
C ILE A 153 9.45 12.97 -6.63
N TYR A 154 8.44 13.66 -7.17
CA TYR A 154 8.59 14.49 -8.37
C TYR A 154 9.42 15.75 -8.10
N GLN A 155 9.41 16.26 -6.87
CA GLN A 155 10.15 17.46 -6.47
C GLN A 155 11.67 17.23 -6.38
N ILE A 156 12.10 16.01 -6.07
CA ILE A 156 13.51 15.67 -5.88
C ILE A 156 14.18 15.08 -7.12
N ALA A 157 13.45 14.94 -8.24
CA ALA A 157 13.94 14.22 -9.42
C ALA A 157 14.58 12.86 -9.05
N ALA A 158 13.82 12.00 -8.34
CA ALA A 158 14.29 10.75 -7.75
C ALA A 158 15.04 9.86 -8.75
N TYR A 159 14.71 9.92 -10.04
CA TYR A 159 15.39 9.18 -11.12
C TYR A 159 16.87 9.54 -11.31
N LYS A 160 17.34 10.65 -10.72
CA LYS A 160 18.74 11.09 -10.71
C LYS A 160 19.50 10.69 -9.45
N LEU A 161 18.82 10.14 -8.46
CA LEU A 161 19.38 9.84 -7.14
C LEU A 161 19.50 8.31 -6.93
N PRO A 162 20.52 7.83 -6.22
CA PRO A 162 20.65 6.42 -5.87
C PRO A 162 19.54 6.01 -4.88
N ARG A 163 19.10 4.73 -4.94
CA ARG A 163 18.03 4.17 -4.11
C ARG A 163 18.18 4.46 -2.63
N GLU A 164 19.39 4.34 -2.08
CA GLU A 164 19.61 4.57 -0.64
C GLU A 164 19.34 6.01 -0.22
N GLN A 165 19.64 6.96 -1.08
CA GLN A 165 19.30 8.37 -0.83
C GLN A 165 17.78 8.58 -0.92
N VAL A 166 17.13 7.98 -1.93
CA VAL A 166 15.68 8.07 -2.10
C VAL A 166 14.95 7.40 -0.92
N LYS A 167 15.42 6.26 -0.42
CA LYS A 167 14.90 5.62 0.81
C LYS A 167 14.93 6.58 2.00
N THR A 168 16.08 7.21 2.25
CA THR A 168 16.24 8.17 3.35
C THR A 168 15.26 9.34 3.22
N ILE A 169 15.08 9.86 2.01
CA ILE A 169 14.17 10.97 1.75
C ILE A 169 12.70 10.55 1.97
N ILE A 170 12.30 9.37 1.46
CA ILE A 170 10.94 8.83 1.65
C ILE A 170 10.67 8.57 3.13
N PHE A 171 11.61 7.95 3.84
CA PHE A 171 11.48 7.70 5.27
C PHE A 171 11.25 8.99 6.06
N ARG A 172 12.08 10.01 5.84
CA ARG A 172 11.93 11.33 6.50
C ARG A 172 10.61 12.00 6.14
N TYR A 173 10.24 11.97 4.84
CA TYR A 173 8.97 12.52 4.41
C TYR A 173 7.79 11.87 5.14
N ILE A 174 7.76 10.53 5.23
CA ILE A 174 6.64 9.80 5.84
C ILE A 174 6.62 9.99 7.35
N PHE A 175 7.69 9.66 8.06
CA PHE A 175 7.67 9.62 9.53
C PHE A 175 7.85 10.96 10.22
N ILE A 176 8.45 11.95 9.56
CA ILE A 176 8.65 13.28 10.15
C ILE A 176 7.60 14.25 9.63
N TYR A 177 7.42 14.37 8.30
CA TYR A 177 6.53 15.37 7.75
C TYR A 177 5.08 14.88 7.64
N TYR A 178 4.82 13.81 6.88
CA TYR A 178 3.46 13.31 6.62
C TYR A 178 2.73 12.94 7.91
N ASN A 179 3.36 12.12 8.76
CA ASN A 179 2.73 11.66 10.00
C ASN A 179 2.59 12.75 11.06
N ARG A 180 3.51 13.73 11.15
CA ARG A 180 3.60 14.63 12.32
C ARG A 180 3.37 16.10 12.04
N VAL A 181 3.45 16.52 10.78
CA VAL A 181 3.40 17.94 10.42
C VAL A 181 2.30 18.24 9.39
N ARG A 182 2.13 17.33 8.41
CA ARG A 182 1.20 17.55 7.31
C ARG A 182 -0.24 17.63 7.79
N VAL A 183 -0.94 18.70 7.42
CA VAL A 183 -2.39 18.82 7.67
C VAL A 183 -3.13 17.66 6.99
N TYR A 184 -3.95 16.96 7.76
CA TYR A 184 -4.75 15.84 7.29
C TYR A 184 -6.24 16.14 7.50
N THR A 185 -6.93 16.53 6.43
CA THR A 185 -8.29 17.07 6.48
C THR A 185 -9.35 16.09 6.98
N ARG A 186 -9.03 14.79 7.06
CA ARG A 186 -9.93 13.77 7.63
C ARG A 186 -9.88 13.69 9.14
N ASN A 187 -8.83 14.20 9.76
CA ASN A 187 -8.72 14.26 11.21
C ASN A 187 -9.41 15.52 11.74
N PRO A 188 -9.95 15.48 12.96
CA PRO A 188 -10.49 16.65 13.62
C PRO A 188 -9.47 17.80 13.62
N LEU A 189 -9.92 19.02 13.36
CA LEU A 189 -9.09 20.22 13.29
C LEU A 189 -7.92 20.16 12.28
N GLY A 190 -7.93 19.19 11.35
CA GLY A 190 -6.85 19.02 10.38
C GLY A 190 -5.55 18.51 11.02
N LEU A 191 -5.60 17.90 12.20
CA LEU A 191 -4.41 17.38 12.88
C LEU A 191 -3.67 16.36 12.01
N PRO A 192 -2.32 16.33 12.09
CA PRO A 192 -1.51 15.33 11.43
C PRO A 192 -1.89 13.89 11.83
N PRO A 193 -1.58 12.87 10.97
CA PRO A 193 -1.99 11.49 11.22
C PRO A 193 -1.54 10.89 12.56
N ALA A 194 -0.36 11.22 13.05
CA ALA A 194 0.22 10.68 14.29
C ALA A 194 -0.09 11.51 15.56
N ARG A 195 -1.16 12.31 15.54
CA ARG A 195 -1.58 13.13 16.71
C ARG A 195 -2.98 12.78 17.15
#